data_9998ed8c057318bf0ef24958d7042d39
#
_entry.id   9998ed8c057318bf0ef24958d7042d39
#
_cell.length_a   1.000
_cell.length_b   1.000
_cell.length_c   1.000
_cell.angle_alpha   90.00
_cell.angle_beta   90.00
_cell.angle_gamma   90.00
#
_symmetry.space_group_name_H-M   'P 1'
#
loop_
_entity.id
_entity.type
_entity.pdbx_description
1 polymer ?
#
loop_
_entity_poly.entity_id
_entity_poly.type
_entity_poly.pdbx_seq_one_letter_code
_entity_poly.pdbx_strand_id
1 'polypeptide(L)' 'MTILEITTEYIKLDQALKFANVVESGAFAKDVILDGFVKVNGEVEYRRGRKLYENDTFSFDGEEFVIKKI' A
#
# COMPACT_ATOMS: atom_id res chain seq x y z
N MET A 1 -5.68 -10.47 7.64
CA MET A 1 -4.95 -9.21 7.39
C MET A 1 -3.49 -9.38 7.75
N THR A 2 -2.61 -8.95 6.88
CA THR A 2 -1.18 -9.08 7.08
C THR A 2 -0.61 -7.78 7.66
N ILE A 3 0.27 -7.90 8.65
CA ILE A 3 0.93 -6.73 9.23
C ILE A 3 2.15 -6.38 8.39
N LEU A 4 2.27 -5.11 7.98
CA LEU A 4 3.43 -4.58 7.28
C LEU A 4 4.14 -3.64 8.24
N GLU A 5 5.31 -4.07 8.73
CA GLU A 5 6.08 -3.29 9.71
C GLU A 5 6.99 -2.30 9.02
N ILE A 6 6.98 -1.05 9.49
CA ILE A 6 7.85 -0.01 8.99
C ILE A 6 8.61 0.62 10.15
N THR A 7 9.78 1.20 9.86
CA THR A 7 10.61 1.89 10.86
C THR A 7 10.57 3.40 10.68
N THR A 8 9.93 3.88 9.61
CA THR A 8 9.81 5.29 9.29
C THR A 8 8.46 5.82 9.73
N GLU A 9 8.29 7.14 9.69
CA GLU A 9 7.04 7.80 10.09
C GLU A 9 5.87 7.38 9.21
N TYR A 10 6.13 7.16 7.94
CA TYR A 10 5.11 6.75 6.96
C TYR A 10 5.79 5.98 5.83
N ILE A 11 4.97 5.34 4.99
CA ILE A 11 5.40 4.72 3.75
C ILE A 11 4.45 5.16 2.64
N LYS A 12 4.97 5.46 1.47
CA LYS A 12 4.11 5.81 0.33
C LYS A 12 3.44 4.56 -0.23
N LEU A 13 2.23 4.70 -0.75
CA LEU A 13 1.41 3.57 -1.20
C LEU A 13 2.14 2.68 -2.23
N ASP A 14 2.78 3.29 -3.24
CA ASP A 14 3.52 2.51 -4.23
C ASP A 14 4.67 1.73 -3.61
N GLN A 15 5.35 2.32 -2.64
CA GLN A 15 6.43 1.65 -1.92
C GLN A 15 5.88 0.54 -1.03
N ALA A 16 4.72 0.75 -0.43
CA ALA A 16 4.07 -0.26 0.42
C ALA A 16 3.73 -1.51 -0.38
N LEU A 17 3.21 -1.33 -1.59
CA LEU A 17 2.90 -2.47 -2.47
C LEU A 17 4.15 -3.27 -2.81
N LYS A 18 5.26 -2.59 -3.10
CA LYS A 18 6.54 -3.26 -3.35
C LYS A 18 7.05 -3.96 -2.10
N PHE A 19 7.00 -3.27 -0.98
CA PHE A 19 7.51 -3.79 0.28
C PHE A 19 6.72 -5.01 0.73
N ALA A 20 5.43 -5.05 0.46
CA ALA A 20 4.58 -6.20 0.75
C ALA A 20 4.76 -7.33 -0.27
N ASN A 21 5.57 -7.08 -1.31
CA ASN A 21 5.88 -8.07 -2.34
C ASN A 21 4.66 -8.53 -3.14
N VAL A 22 3.67 -7.66 -3.29
CA VAL A 22 2.48 -7.95 -4.10
C VAL A 22 2.61 -7.41 -5.51
N VAL A 23 3.62 -6.57 -5.76
CA VAL A 23 4.00 -6.11 -7.10
C VAL A 23 5.51 -6.19 -7.23
N GLU A 24 5.99 -6.38 -8.46
CA GLU A 24 7.43 -6.60 -8.72
C GLU A 24 8.21 -5.30 -8.88
N SER A 25 7.55 -4.21 -9.25
CA SER A 25 8.24 -2.97 -9.55
C SER A 25 7.39 -1.75 -9.22
N GLY A 26 8.07 -0.60 -9.12
CA GLY A 26 7.37 0.67 -8.93
C GLY A 26 6.48 1.02 -10.11
N ALA A 27 6.87 0.66 -11.33
CA ALA A 27 6.06 0.91 -12.51
C ALA A 27 4.75 0.12 -12.46
N PHE A 28 4.82 -1.14 -12.06
CA PHE A 28 3.61 -1.96 -11.91
C PHE A 28 2.73 -1.44 -10.77
N ALA A 29 3.36 -1.03 -9.66
CA ALA A 29 2.62 -0.43 -8.55
C ALA A 29 1.83 0.80 -9.02
N LYS A 30 2.49 1.68 -9.78
CA LYS A 30 1.84 2.87 -10.34
C LYS A 30 0.64 2.48 -11.21
N ASP A 31 0.81 1.49 -12.07
CA ASP A 31 -0.24 1.07 -12.98
C ASP A 31 -1.47 0.56 -12.25
N VAL A 32 -1.31 -0.32 -11.26
CA VAL A 32 -2.45 -0.89 -10.53
C VAL A 32 -3.15 0.16 -9.67
N ILE A 33 -2.41 1.14 -9.15
CA ILE A 33 -3.01 2.25 -8.40
C ILE A 33 -3.84 3.13 -9.32
N LEU A 34 -3.28 3.53 -10.46
CA LEU A 34 -3.99 4.39 -11.42
C LEU A 34 -5.22 3.69 -12.02
N ASP A 35 -5.16 2.37 -12.17
CA ASP A 35 -6.26 1.59 -12.71
C ASP A 35 -7.36 1.30 -11.69
N GLY A 36 -7.20 1.73 -10.43
CA GLY A 36 -8.25 1.60 -9.43
C GLY A 36 -8.30 0.25 -8.73
N PHE A 37 -7.22 -0.53 -8.78
CA PHE A 37 -7.19 -1.85 -8.16
C PHE A 37 -6.74 -1.84 -6.70
N VAL A 38 -6.38 -0.68 -6.17
CA VAL A 38 -5.84 -0.56 -4.81
C VAL A 38 -6.77 0.28 -3.96
N LYS A 39 -7.05 -0.20 -2.75
CA LYS A 39 -7.86 0.55 -1.78
C LYS A 39 -7.01 0.90 -0.57
N VAL A 40 -7.28 2.07 -0.01
CA VAL A 40 -6.69 2.51 1.25
C VAL A 40 -7.83 2.79 2.21
N ASN A 41 -7.79 2.15 3.37
CA ASN A 41 -8.85 2.28 4.39
C ASN A 41 -10.24 2.02 3.79
N GLY A 42 -10.34 1.06 2.88
CA GLY A 42 -11.60 0.62 2.29
C GLY A 42 -12.06 1.41 1.07
N GLU A 43 -11.33 2.44 0.66
CA GLU A 43 -11.70 3.27 -0.49
C GLU A 43 -10.63 3.20 -1.57
N VAL A 44 -11.06 3.20 -2.85
CA VAL A 44 -10.12 3.20 -3.97
C VAL A 44 -9.24 4.44 -3.89
N GLU A 45 -7.93 4.23 -4.00
CA GLU A 45 -6.95 5.30 -3.97
C GLU A 45 -6.20 5.35 -5.31
N TYR A 46 -6.17 6.52 -5.93
CA TYR A 46 -5.51 6.71 -7.23
C TYR A 46 -4.14 7.38 -7.12
N ARG A 47 -3.78 7.87 -5.93
CA ARG A 47 -2.51 8.58 -5.73
C ARG A 47 -1.43 7.60 -5.28
N ARG A 48 -0.46 7.36 -6.15
CA ARG A 48 0.64 6.45 -5.81
C ARG A 48 1.50 6.96 -4.66
N GLY A 49 1.54 8.27 -4.47
CA GLY A 49 2.32 8.91 -3.41
C GLY A 49 1.56 9.10 -2.11
N ARG A 50 0.37 8.50 -1.97
CA ARG A 50 -0.39 8.57 -0.73
C ARG A 50 0.46 8.08 0.42
N LYS A 51 0.62 8.89 1.47
CA LYS A 51 1.36 8.50 2.67
C LYS A 51 0.48 7.63 3.56
N LEU A 52 1.01 6.48 3.96
CA LEU A 52 0.34 5.56 4.88
C LEU A 52 1.06 5.60 6.21
N TYR A 53 0.29 5.80 7.27
CA TYR A 53 0.80 5.90 8.64
C TYR A 53 0.39 4.67 9.44
N GLU A 54 0.87 4.57 10.66
CA GLU A 54 0.49 3.48 11.53
C GLU A 54 -1.04 3.34 11.61
N ASN A 55 -1.52 2.10 11.52
CA ASN A 55 -2.93 1.71 11.52
C ASN A 55 -3.68 1.97 10.22
N ASP A 56 -3.07 2.62 9.21
CA ASP A 56 -3.67 2.68 7.89
C ASP A 56 -3.65 1.29 7.27
N THR A 57 -4.67 0.98 6.47
CA THR A 57 -4.76 -0.29 5.75
C THR A 57 -4.74 -0.04 4.26
N PHE A 58 -4.25 -1.04 3.52
CA PHE A 58 -4.39 -1.03 2.07
C PHE A 58 -4.64 -2.44 1.60
N SER A 59 -5.26 -2.57 0.43
CA SER A 59 -5.58 -3.87 -0.13
C SER A 59 -5.35 -3.88 -1.64
N PHE A 60 -4.96 -5.05 -2.13
CA PHE A 60 -4.73 -5.29 -3.55
C PHE A 60 -4.88 -6.79 -3.80
N ASP A 61 -5.63 -7.12 -4.86
CA ASP A 61 -5.76 -8.51 -5.33
C ASP A 61 -6.22 -9.48 -4.24
N GLY A 62 -7.18 -9.04 -3.41
CA GLY A 62 -7.74 -9.88 -2.36
C GLY A 62 -6.92 -9.97 -1.10
N GLU A 63 -5.77 -9.30 -1.05
CA GLU A 63 -4.93 -9.27 0.15
C GLU A 63 -5.04 -7.92 0.83
N GLU A 64 -5.12 -7.94 2.16
CA GLU A 64 -5.23 -6.72 2.95
C GLU A 64 -4.09 -6.63 3.95
N PHE A 65 -3.53 -5.43 4.09
CA PHE A 65 -2.40 -5.15 4.94
C PHE A 65 -2.71 -4.00 5.90
N VAL A 66 -2.10 -4.05 7.09
CA VAL A 66 -2.16 -2.93 8.04
C VAL A 66 -0.74 -2.49 8.35
N ILE A 67 -0.53 -1.17 8.36
CA ILE A 67 0.79 -0.59 8.65
C ILE A 67 1.00 -0.59 10.17
N LYS A 68 2.16 -1.11 10.60
CA LYS A 68 2.59 -1.02 11.99
C LYS A 68 3.99 -0.43 12.04
N LYS A 69 4.16 0.60 12.87
CA LYS A 69 5.46 1.23 13.08
C LYS A 69 6.16 0.54 14.25
N ILE A 70 7.38 0.11 14.04
CA ILE A 70 8.18 -0.55 15.07
C ILE A 70 9.33 0.35 15.54
#